data_40b9628cce01582c88b007e06a2c55e5
#
_entry.id   40b9628cce01582c88b007e06a2c55e5
#
_cell.length_a   1.000
_cell.length_b   1.000
_cell.length_c   1.000
_cell.angle_alpha   90.00
_cell.angle_beta   90.00
_cell.angle_gamma   90.00
#
_symmetry.space_group_name_H-M   'P 1'
#
loop_
_entity.id
_entity.type
_entity.pdbx_description
1 polymer ?
#
loop_
_entity_poly.entity_id
_entity_poly.type
_entity_poly.pdbx_seq_one_letter_code
_entity_poly.pdbx_strand_id
1 'polypeptide(L)'
;MNNFLESKMRQSGEKWIKGIQKLLTPKRLAALLTVVYVISLMPLLWIAKYNYPSADDYTNGSRCHQIWEMGGSVFRVMGEALLRTVDEWFTWRGCYTSSFLSALPPNIWGDNLYFLTPWLVLLMLSGSMLYLLHEILVKAMKADQYTSHSISMLVLLITVQCLYEQGRVEAFYWYSGAINYTFVYGLSLLFYGLLISAGYAKGKKRTVRLIMASVLGFLTAGGNQMTMLNTAIVLLVMIGIMTYRKKWQEHLGLLLPIGTFFVGFVLAVIAPGNFVRAGAAQGMNPIKAILVSLYGCLDLAVDEWTSWPLIVMVIAMVPLFWHIAEKSDFTFRYPVVVVLFGYGLVSAMLTPPLFALGNMEAGRIQAMLFFMYVLVLTLCVGYITGWAQKKYHPCSEINEKAGIWCLLGCFAFLLFGSLITVIPEPHYYSATSAMTDLLNGSAGVYGAEQRGRTELYHDRSNDMVEVDDFSEKPSLLFFSDITADENDWTNKGVARFYDLETVVIKKDE
;
A
#
# COMPACT_ATOMS: atom_id res chain seq x y z
N MET A 1 -23.76 -23.79 50.44
CA MET A 1 -22.89 -24.45 49.43
C MET A 1 -22.78 -23.59 48.16
N ASN A 2 -23.88 -23.01 47.64
CA ASN A 2 -23.82 -22.13 46.44
C ASN A 2 -22.97 -20.87 46.62
N ASN A 3 -23.09 -20.14 47.72
CA ASN A 3 -22.32 -18.89 47.95
C ASN A 3 -20.79 -19.14 48.08
N PHE A 4 -20.37 -20.32 48.54
CA PHE A 4 -18.96 -20.67 48.68
C PHE A 4 -18.35 -21.08 47.32
N LEU A 5 -19.13 -21.71 46.46
CA LEU A 5 -18.70 -22.07 45.10
C LEU A 5 -18.63 -20.80 44.22
N GLU A 6 -19.57 -19.91 44.33
CA GLU A 6 -19.55 -18.61 43.63
C GLU A 6 -18.37 -17.72 44.06
N SER A 7 -18.06 -17.65 45.38
CA SER A 7 -16.88 -16.93 45.86
C SER A 7 -15.56 -17.49 45.39
N LYS A 8 -15.42 -18.84 45.36
CA LYS A 8 -14.22 -19.50 44.79
C LYS A 8 -14.07 -19.31 43.29
N MET A 9 -15.16 -19.40 42.53
CA MET A 9 -15.15 -19.15 41.11
C MET A 9 -14.78 -17.69 40.81
N ARG A 10 -15.31 -16.73 41.59
CA ARG A 10 -14.97 -15.30 41.47
C ARG A 10 -13.51 -15.03 41.80
N GLN A 11 -12.95 -15.63 42.89
CA GLN A 11 -11.53 -15.49 43.22
C GLN A 11 -10.60 -16.17 42.18
N SER A 12 -11.00 -17.31 41.65
CA SER A 12 -10.25 -17.98 40.58
C SER A 12 -10.27 -17.11 39.32
N GLY A 13 -11.44 -16.57 38.91
CA GLY A 13 -11.57 -15.67 37.80
C GLY A 13 -10.72 -14.39 37.95
N GLU A 14 -10.69 -13.78 39.13
CA GLU A 14 -9.84 -12.61 39.39
C GLU A 14 -8.33 -12.90 39.31
N LYS A 15 -7.90 -14.10 39.76
CA LYS A 15 -6.50 -14.53 39.61
C LYS A 15 -6.13 -14.75 38.15
N TRP A 16 -7.01 -15.36 37.37
CA TRP A 16 -6.82 -15.54 35.93
C TRP A 16 -6.75 -14.19 35.19
N ILE A 17 -7.66 -13.26 35.48
CA ILE A 17 -7.65 -11.91 34.90
C ILE A 17 -6.35 -11.18 35.23
N LYS A 18 -5.90 -11.21 36.50
CA LYS A 18 -4.60 -10.62 36.89
C LYS A 18 -3.40 -11.28 36.20
N GLY A 19 -3.46 -12.59 35.97
CA GLY A 19 -2.45 -13.33 35.18
C GLY A 19 -2.41 -12.85 33.73
N ILE A 20 -3.57 -12.75 33.09
CA ILE A 20 -3.72 -12.27 31.71
C ILE A 20 -3.35 -10.79 31.55
N GLN A 21 -3.70 -9.94 32.50
CA GLN A 21 -3.27 -8.53 32.52
C GLN A 21 -1.74 -8.40 32.55
N LYS A 22 -1.05 -9.28 33.28
CA LYS A 22 0.42 -9.33 33.27
C LYS A 22 0.97 -9.81 31.91
N LEU A 23 0.24 -10.62 31.17
CA LEU A 23 0.63 -11.12 29.85
C LEU A 23 0.32 -10.11 28.72
N LEU A 24 -0.81 -9.38 28.81
CA LEU A 24 -1.26 -8.41 27.80
C LEU A 24 -0.82 -6.97 28.10
N THR A 25 0.39 -6.77 28.62
CA THR A 25 0.92 -5.40 28.72
C THR A 25 1.06 -4.77 27.32
N PRO A 26 0.90 -3.45 27.12
CA PRO A 26 1.05 -2.80 25.83
C PRO A 26 2.36 -3.17 25.11
N LYS A 27 3.46 -3.28 25.86
CA LYS A 27 4.77 -3.70 25.33
C LYS A 27 4.75 -5.12 24.77
N ARG A 28 4.13 -6.08 25.48
CA ARG A 28 4.07 -7.47 25.04
C ARG A 28 3.12 -7.64 23.88
N LEU A 29 1.99 -6.94 23.88
CA LEU A 29 1.05 -6.92 22.76
C LEU A 29 1.72 -6.39 21.49
N ALA A 30 2.43 -5.26 21.61
CA ALA A 30 3.20 -4.69 20.51
C ALA A 30 4.25 -5.67 19.97
N ALA A 31 4.99 -6.34 20.86
CA ALA A 31 5.98 -7.35 20.48
C ALA A 31 5.34 -8.56 19.78
N LEU A 32 4.23 -9.08 20.34
CA LEU A 32 3.49 -10.21 19.74
C LEU A 32 3.01 -9.88 18.33
N LEU A 33 2.34 -8.73 18.14
CA LEU A 33 1.83 -8.31 16.84
C LEU A 33 2.98 -8.07 15.84
N THR A 34 4.12 -7.54 16.29
CA THR A 34 5.32 -7.41 15.44
C THR A 34 5.82 -8.77 14.99
N VAL A 35 5.92 -9.75 15.89
CA VAL A 35 6.34 -11.12 15.56
C VAL A 35 5.38 -11.75 14.56
N VAL A 36 4.07 -11.63 14.79
CA VAL A 36 3.04 -12.15 13.86
C VAL A 36 3.19 -11.51 12.49
N TYR A 37 3.35 -10.18 12.42
CA TYR A 37 3.53 -9.48 11.16
C TYR A 37 4.81 -9.92 10.43
N VAL A 38 5.95 -9.98 11.13
CA VAL A 38 7.23 -10.41 10.53
C VAL A 38 7.13 -11.85 10.02
N ILE A 39 6.56 -12.77 10.80
CA ILE A 39 6.35 -14.17 10.38
C ILE A 39 5.45 -14.21 9.14
N SER A 40 4.39 -13.39 9.08
CA SER A 40 3.50 -13.35 7.93
C SER A 40 4.13 -12.76 6.66
N LEU A 41 5.20 -11.98 6.79
CA LEU A 41 5.98 -11.49 5.65
C LEU A 41 6.97 -12.53 5.11
N MET A 42 7.42 -13.50 5.92
CA MET A 42 8.45 -14.46 5.51
C MET A 42 8.09 -15.24 4.23
N PRO A 43 6.88 -15.84 4.10
CA PRO A 43 6.52 -16.53 2.86
C PRO A 43 6.49 -15.60 1.65
N LEU A 44 6.01 -14.37 1.80
CA LEU A 44 5.95 -13.37 0.74
C LEU A 44 7.35 -13.00 0.23
N LEU A 45 8.30 -12.82 1.15
CA LEU A 45 9.68 -12.48 0.80
C LEU A 45 10.46 -13.70 0.29
N TRP A 46 10.06 -14.91 0.69
CA TRP A 46 10.70 -16.14 0.22
C TRP A 46 10.27 -16.50 -1.21
N ILE A 47 8.97 -16.44 -1.51
CA ILE A 47 8.47 -16.73 -2.85
C ILE A 47 9.03 -15.75 -3.89
N ALA A 48 9.43 -14.54 -3.47
CA ALA A 48 10.02 -13.51 -4.32
C ALA A 48 11.23 -13.99 -5.15
N LYS A 49 11.97 -15.00 -4.70
CA LYS A 49 13.08 -15.58 -5.48
C LYS A 49 12.64 -16.21 -6.81
N TYR A 50 11.35 -16.47 -6.98
CA TYR A 50 10.74 -16.98 -8.20
C TYR A 50 9.98 -15.89 -8.98
N ASN A 51 10.16 -14.62 -8.60
CA ASN A 51 9.54 -13.49 -9.26
C ASN A 51 10.35 -13.03 -10.48
N TYR A 52 9.66 -12.82 -11.60
CA TYR A 52 10.27 -12.42 -12.87
C TYR A 52 9.51 -11.24 -13.49
N PRO A 53 10.18 -10.43 -14.35
CA PRO A 53 9.55 -9.31 -15.02
C PRO A 53 8.46 -9.76 -15.99
N SER A 54 7.50 -8.88 -16.23
CA SER A 54 6.35 -9.13 -17.09
C SER A 54 5.88 -7.83 -17.75
N ALA A 55 5.31 -7.96 -18.94
CA ALA A 55 4.62 -6.86 -19.64
C ALA A 55 5.43 -5.55 -19.71
N ASP A 56 4.90 -4.48 -19.10
CA ASP A 56 5.49 -3.14 -19.10
C ASP A 56 6.93 -3.08 -18.55
N ASP A 57 7.36 -4.02 -17.73
CA ASP A 57 8.71 -4.01 -17.13
C ASP A 57 9.80 -4.06 -18.20
N TYR A 58 9.60 -4.90 -19.20
CA TYR A 58 10.52 -5.00 -20.33
C TYR A 58 10.51 -3.72 -21.19
N THR A 59 9.32 -3.25 -21.57
CA THR A 59 9.20 -2.04 -22.39
C THR A 59 9.74 -0.82 -21.66
N ASN A 60 9.43 -0.71 -20.35
CA ASN A 60 9.86 0.41 -19.54
C ASN A 60 11.36 0.41 -19.26
N GLY A 61 11.94 -0.76 -19.02
CA GLY A 61 13.36 -0.92 -18.68
C GLY A 61 14.32 -0.98 -19.87
N SER A 62 13.83 -1.26 -21.09
CA SER A 62 14.69 -1.63 -22.25
C SER A 62 15.84 -0.66 -22.51
N ARG A 63 15.58 0.66 -22.57
CA ARG A 63 16.63 1.67 -22.83
C ARG A 63 17.71 1.69 -21.74
N CYS A 64 17.29 1.62 -20.49
CA CYS A 64 18.19 1.59 -19.34
C CYS A 64 19.01 0.27 -19.30
N HIS A 65 18.37 -0.85 -19.62
CA HIS A 65 19.03 -2.15 -19.72
C HIS A 65 20.10 -2.17 -20.81
N GLN A 66 19.78 -1.70 -22.03
CA GLN A 66 20.74 -1.62 -23.14
C GLN A 66 21.97 -0.79 -22.79
N ILE A 67 21.79 0.37 -22.11
CA ILE A 67 22.92 1.18 -21.64
C ILE A 67 23.78 0.41 -20.64
N TRP A 68 23.17 -0.36 -19.74
CA TRP A 68 23.88 -1.17 -18.76
C TRP A 68 24.67 -2.29 -19.43
N GLU A 69 24.06 -3.04 -20.34
CA GLU A 69 24.71 -4.13 -21.11
C GLU A 69 25.88 -3.63 -21.96
N MET A 70 25.82 -2.42 -22.52
CA MET A 70 26.92 -1.77 -23.21
C MET A 70 28.05 -1.29 -22.29
N GLY A 71 28.07 -1.69 -21.01
CA GLY A 71 29.07 -1.28 -20.02
C GLY A 71 28.90 0.15 -19.54
N GLY A 72 27.68 0.69 -19.61
CA GLY A 72 27.34 2.02 -19.09
C GLY A 72 27.42 2.09 -17.56
N SER A 73 27.78 3.25 -17.04
CA SER A 73 27.78 3.49 -15.58
C SER A 73 26.36 3.69 -15.05
N VAL A 74 26.15 3.48 -13.73
CA VAL A 74 24.89 3.78 -13.04
C VAL A 74 24.42 5.22 -13.34
N PHE A 75 25.33 6.20 -13.43
CA PHE A 75 24.99 7.58 -13.76
C PHE A 75 24.43 7.73 -15.18
N ARG A 76 24.91 6.95 -16.14
CA ARG A 76 24.36 6.95 -17.51
C ARG A 76 22.95 6.34 -17.53
N VAL A 77 22.74 5.23 -16.83
CA VAL A 77 21.40 4.61 -16.67
C VAL A 77 20.43 5.58 -16.03
N MET A 78 20.83 6.24 -14.94
CA MET A 78 19.99 7.27 -14.28
C MET A 78 19.71 8.46 -15.19
N GLY A 79 20.69 8.88 -16.00
CA GLY A 79 20.52 9.91 -17.03
C GLY A 79 19.48 9.51 -18.08
N GLU A 80 19.52 8.26 -18.57
CA GLU A 80 18.52 7.75 -19.53
C GLU A 80 17.11 7.67 -18.91
N ALA A 81 17.01 7.22 -17.67
CA ALA A 81 15.74 7.23 -16.96
C ALA A 81 15.12 8.66 -16.85
N LEU A 82 15.96 9.68 -16.66
CA LEU A 82 15.52 11.09 -16.69
C LEU A 82 15.10 11.53 -18.09
N LEU A 83 15.89 11.21 -19.13
CA LEU A 83 15.55 11.54 -20.51
C LEU A 83 14.23 10.88 -20.93
N ARG A 84 14.04 9.60 -20.58
CA ARG A 84 12.75 8.94 -20.80
C ARG A 84 11.60 9.59 -20.04
N THR A 85 11.83 10.03 -18.82
CA THR A 85 10.80 10.76 -18.04
C THR A 85 10.37 12.03 -18.76
N VAL A 86 11.31 12.79 -19.34
CA VAL A 86 11.01 13.96 -20.13
C VAL A 86 10.26 13.60 -21.41
N ASP A 87 10.68 12.55 -22.12
CA ASP A 87 10.02 12.06 -23.32
C ASP A 87 8.57 11.64 -23.03
N GLU A 88 8.32 10.84 -21.98
CA GLU A 88 6.98 10.45 -21.57
C GLU A 88 6.10 11.63 -21.13
N TRP A 89 6.70 12.67 -20.53
CA TRP A 89 5.96 13.88 -20.15
C TRP A 89 5.34 14.58 -21.37
N PHE A 90 6.03 14.56 -22.52
CA PHE A 90 5.51 15.12 -23.76
C PHE A 90 4.59 14.15 -24.53
N THR A 91 4.84 12.83 -24.45
CA THR A 91 4.24 11.86 -25.38
C THR A 91 3.19 10.95 -24.76
N TRP A 92 3.17 10.78 -23.41
CA TRP A 92 2.33 9.75 -22.80
C TRP A 92 1.64 10.14 -21.49
N ARG A 93 2.39 10.68 -20.49
CA ARG A 93 1.84 10.96 -19.16
C ARG A 93 2.66 11.99 -18.38
N GLY A 94 1.95 12.80 -17.56
CA GLY A 94 2.58 13.77 -16.68
C GLY A 94 3.12 13.25 -15.36
N CYS A 95 2.97 11.94 -15.06
CA CYS A 95 3.40 11.32 -13.80
C CYS A 95 4.92 11.08 -13.76
N TYR A 96 5.71 12.15 -13.69
CA TYR A 96 7.16 12.15 -13.87
C TYR A 96 7.91 11.27 -12.84
N THR A 97 7.49 11.20 -11.57
CA THR A 97 8.10 10.29 -10.58
C THR A 97 7.84 8.84 -10.94
N SER A 98 6.61 8.51 -11.32
CA SER A 98 6.26 7.17 -11.79
C SER A 98 7.02 6.79 -13.06
N SER A 99 7.14 7.71 -14.03
CA SER A 99 7.89 7.47 -15.28
C SER A 99 9.37 7.18 -15.00
N PHE A 100 9.99 7.98 -14.12
CA PHE A 100 11.38 7.76 -13.70
C PHE A 100 11.58 6.41 -13.03
N LEU A 101 10.73 6.06 -12.07
CA LEU A 101 10.83 4.80 -11.34
C LEU A 101 10.56 3.59 -12.25
N SER A 102 9.57 3.69 -13.16
CA SER A 102 9.24 2.62 -14.11
C SER A 102 10.38 2.30 -15.07
N ALA A 103 11.27 3.26 -15.37
CA ALA A 103 12.45 3.03 -16.20
C ALA A 103 13.54 2.19 -15.52
N LEU A 104 13.42 1.93 -14.22
CA LEU A 104 14.45 1.30 -13.40
C LEU A 104 13.98 0.00 -12.72
N PRO A 105 13.31 -0.94 -13.44
CA PRO A 105 12.98 -2.22 -12.83
C PRO A 105 14.26 -2.97 -12.48
N PRO A 106 14.29 -3.75 -11.38
CA PRO A 106 15.52 -4.37 -10.88
C PRO A 106 16.26 -5.26 -11.90
N ASN A 107 15.54 -5.89 -12.83
CA ASN A 107 16.11 -6.75 -13.87
C ASN A 107 16.98 -6.00 -14.89
N ILE A 108 16.94 -4.66 -14.96
CA ILE A 108 17.90 -3.91 -15.82
C ILE A 108 19.34 -4.09 -15.38
N TRP A 109 19.56 -4.40 -14.10
CA TRP A 109 20.88 -4.63 -13.51
C TRP A 109 21.31 -6.10 -13.55
N GLY A 110 20.38 -7.00 -13.85
CA GLY A 110 20.53 -8.46 -13.95
C GLY A 110 19.21 -9.17 -13.65
N ASP A 111 18.85 -10.18 -14.42
CA ASP A 111 17.55 -10.87 -14.34
C ASP A 111 17.25 -11.43 -12.95
N ASN A 112 18.29 -11.91 -12.26
CA ASN A 112 18.20 -12.45 -10.91
C ASN A 112 17.88 -11.41 -9.82
N LEU A 113 17.89 -10.12 -10.13
CA LEU A 113 17.63 -9.05 -9.14
C LEU A 113 16.15 -8.67 -9.05
N TYR A 114 15.29 -9.20 -9.92
CA TYR A 114 13.87 -8.86 -9.93
C TYR A 114 13.14 -9.24 -8.62
N PHE A 115 13.67 -10.20 -7.86
CA PHE A 115 13.17 -10.55 -6.52
C PHE A 115 13.14 -9.37 -5.54
N LEU A 116 13.93 -8.31 -5.80
CA LEU A 116 13.94 -7.10 -4.96
C LEU A 116 12.64 -6.31 -5.02
N THR A 117 11.80 -6.51 -6.04
CA THR A 117 10.54 -5.79 -6.20
C THR A 117 9.65 -5.86 -4.96
N PRO A 118 9.19 -7.04 -4.48
CA PRO A 118 8.35 -7.11 -3.28
C PRO A 118 9.08 -6.65 -2.02
N TRP A 119 10.39 -6.82 -1.92
CA TRP A 119 11.17 -6.30 -0.79
C TRP A 119 11.09 -4.77 -0.70
N LEU A 120 11.35 -4.07 -1.81
CA LEU A 120 11.31 -2.61 -1.89
C LEU A 120 9.91 -2.08 -1.56
N VAL A 121 8.90 -2.69 -2.16
CA VAL A 121 7.51 -2.20 -2.06
C VAL A 121 6.93 -2.46 -0.68
N LEU A 122 7.09 -3.66 -0.12
CA LEU A 122 6.60 -4.01 1.22
C LEU A 122 7.34 -3.23 2.31
N LEU A 123 8.66 -3.00 2.16
CA LEU A 123 9.42 -2.16 3.09
C LEU A 123 8.93 -0.71 3.06
N MET A 124 8.70 -0.17 1.85
CA MET A 124 8.18 1.19 1.68
C MET A 124 6.79 1.35 2.29
N LEU A 125 5.86 0.47 1.97
CA LEU A 125 4.49 0.47 2.49
C LEU A 125 4.49 0.35 4.02
N SER A 126 5.21 -0.63 4.56
CA SER A 126 5.26 -0.88 6.01
C SER A 126 5.91 0.27 6.75
N GLY A 127 7.07 0.72 6.29
CA GLY A 127 7.82 1.80 6.93
C GLY A 127 7.08 3.14 6.92
N SER A 128 6.46 3.48 5.79
CA SER A 128 5.68 4.72 5.64
C SER A 128 4.40 4.72 6.48
N MET A 129 3.68 3.59 6.52
CA MET A 129 2.48 3.43 7.34
C MET A 129 2.81 3.52 8.83
N LEU A 130 3.87 2.83 9.28
CA LEU A 130 4.35 2.92 10.67
C LEU A 130 4.72 4.35 11.03
N TYR A 131 5.45 5.03 10.17
CA TYR A 131 5.89 6.40 10.42
C TYR A 131 4.70 7.35 10.51
N LEU A 132 3.76 7.30 9.56
CA LEU A 132 2.57 8.15 9.57
C LEU A 132 1.72 7.93 10.83
N LEU A 133 1.40 6.67 11.14
CA LEU A 133 0.58 6.34 12.30
C LEU A 133 1.27 6.71 13.62
N HIS A 134 2.61 6.55 13.71
CA HIS A 134 3.37 7.05 14.85
C HIS A 134 3.25 8.57 15.02
N GLU A 135 3.40 9.35 13.94
CA GLU A 135 3.30 10.81 14.02
C GLU A 135 1.87 11.27 14.36
N ILE A 136 0.84 10.58 13.85
CA ILE A 136 -0.56 10.87 14.22
C ILE A 136 -0.83 10.48 15.67
N LEU A 137 -0.60 9.22 16.05
CA LEU A 137 -1.05 8.69 17.34
C LEU A 137 -0.18 9.21 18.49
N VAL A 138 1.15 9.20 18.34
CA VAL A 138 2.06 9.61 19.41
C VAL A 138 2.21 11.13 19.49
N LYS A 139 2.39 11.83 18.36
CA LYS A 139 2.64 13.27 18.38
C LYS A 139 1.36 14.08 18.48
N ALA A 140 0.34 13.78 17.67
CA ALA A 140 -0.89 14.56 17.65
C ALA A 140 -1.86 14.13 18.76
N MET A 141 -2.00 12.82 19.03
CA MET A 141 -2.96 12.29 20.02
C MET A 141 -2.33 11.97 21.38
N LYS A 142 -0.99 12.08 21.53
CA LYS A 142 -0.23 11.79 22.77
C LYS A 142 -0.37 10.35 23.27
N ALA A 143 -0.58 9.39 22.36
CA ALA A 143 -0.59 7.96 22.67
C ALA A 143 0.77 7.51 23.22
N ASP A 144 0.76 6.46 24.06
CA ASP A 144 2.01 5.75 24.37
C ASP A 144 2.51 4.99 23.12
N GLN A 145 3.83 4.83 23.02
CA GLN A 145 4.45 4.25 21.82
C GLN A 145 4.07 2.79 21.56
N TYR A 146 3.78 2.00 22.60
CA TYR A 146 3.45 0.58 22.43
C TYR A 146 2.02 0.37 21.95
N THR A 147 1.06 1.14 22.48
CA THR A 147 -0.33 1.11 21.99
C THR A 147 -0.41 1.61 20.56
N SER A 148 0.30 2.70 20.23
CA SER A 148 0.41 3.20 18.86
C SER A 148 0.99 2.15 17.93
N HIS A 149 2.06 1.47 18.34
CA HIS A 149 2.70 0.41 17.56
C HIS A 149 1.78 -0.79 17.35
N SER A 150 1.00 -1.19 18.38
CA SER A 150 0.03 -2.29 18.27
C SER A 150 -1.05 -1.98 17.22
N ILE A 151 -1.60 -0.77 17.21
CA ILE A 151 -2.57 -0.33 16.19
C ILE A 151 -1.91 -0.36 14.81
N SER A 152 -0.69 0.15 14.67
CA SER A 152 0.04 0.16 13.40
C SER A 152 0.29 -1.26 12.87
N MET A 153 0.62 -2.22 13.73
CA MET A 153 0.79 -3.63 13.34
C MET A 153 -0.54 -4.26 12.88
N LEU A 154 -1.66 -3.98 13.55
CA LEU A 154 -2.97 -4.46 13.11
C LEU A 154 -3.35 -3.87 11.73
N VAL A 155 -3.11 -2.57 11.51
CA VAL A 155 -3.32 -1.93 10.20
C VAL A 155 -2.47 -2.60 9.13
N LEU A 156 -1.19 -2.87 9.38
CA LEU A 156 -0.31 -3.53 8.43
C LEU A 156 -0.71 -4.97 8.16
N LEU A 157 -1.14 -5.72 9.18
CA LEU A 157 -1.68 -7.07 9.00
C LEU A 157 -2.91 -7.05 8.09
N ILE A 158 -3.86 -6.13 8.28
CA ILE A 158 -5.01 -5.98 7.38
C ILE A 158 -4.52 -5.64 5.97
N THR A 159 -3.70 -4.60 5.85
CA THR A 159 -3.26 -4.04 4.56
C THR A 159 -2.55 -5.06 3.69
N VAL A 160 -1.68 -5.89 4.29
CA VAL A 160 -0.85 -6.85 3.54
C VAL A 160 -1.52 -8.22 3.42
N GLN A 161 -2.17 -8.70 4.50
CA GLN A 161 -2.68 -10.08 4.51
C GLN A 161 -4.10 -10.21 3.96
N CYS A 162 -4.95 -9.18 4.13
CA CYS A 162 -6.35 -9.23 3.71
C CYS A 162 -6.60 -8.61 2.32
N LEU A 163 -5.55 -8.28 1.57
CA LEU A 163 -5.71 -7.85 0.18
C LEU A 163 -6.26 -9.01 -0.65
N TYR A 164 -7.28 -8.75 -1.45
CA TYR A 164 -7.88 -9.76 -2.32
C TYR A 164 -6.86 -10.30 -3.36
N GLU A 165 -7.09 -11.51 -3.84
CA GLU A 165 -6.09 -12.30 -4.56
C GLU A 165 -5.57 -11.62 -5.83
N GLN A 166 -6.47 -11.14 -6.70
CA GLN A 166 -6.12 -10.54 -8.00
C GLN A 166 -5.31 -9.23 -7.87
N GLY A 167 -5.42 -8.54 -6.72
CA GLY A 167 -4.66 -7.32 -6.46
C GLY A 167 -3.23 -7.56 -6.01
N ARG A 168 -2.89 -8.74 -5.48
CA ARG A 168 -1.60 -9.00 -4.80
C ARG A 168 -0.41 -8.96 -5.75
N VAL A 169 -0.51 -9.60 -6.90
CA VAL A 169 0.58 -9.62 -7.88
C VAL A 169 0.89 -8.21 -8.37
N GLU A 170 -0.13 -7.43 -8.72
CA GLU A 170 0.02 -6.07 -9.21
C GLU A 170 0.47 -5.07 -8.11
N ALA A 171 0.11 -5.35 -6.86
CA ALA A 171 0.48 -4.49 -5.73
C ALA A 171 1.90 -4.74 -5.21
N PHE A 172 2.42 -5.98 -5.29
CA PHE A 172 3.65 -6.35 -4.60
C PHE A 172 4.71 -6.96 -5.50
N TYR A 173 4.36 -7.71 -6.55
CA TYR A 173 5.30 -8.54 -7.31
C TYR A 173 5.58 -8.03 -8.73
N TRP A 174 4.56 -7.58 -9.46
CA TRP A 174 4.77 -6.95 -10.75
C TRP A 174 5.28 -5.52 -10.57
N TYR A 175 6.55 -5.28 -10.98
CA TYR A 175 7.24 -4.02 -10.67
C TYR A 175 6.50 -2.79 -11.18
N SER A 176 6.07 -2.77 -12.45
CA SER A 176 5.39 -1.61 -13.03
C SER A 176 4.07 -1.26 -12.32
N GLY A 177 3.33 -2.26 -11.85
CA GLY A 177 2.16 -2.04 -10.99
C GLY A 177 2.58 -1.54 -9.60
N ALA A 178 3.43 -2.30 -8.93
CA ALA A 178 3.81 -2.07 -7.55
C ALA A 178 4.53 -0.73 -7.33
N ILE A 179 5.44 -0.35 -8.23
CA ILE A 179 6.22 0.90 -8.08
C ILE A 179 5.38 2.14 -8.36
N ASN A 180 4.48 2.09 -9.34
CA ASN A 180 3.63 3.22 -9.72
C ASN A 180 2.47 3.46 -8.75
N TYR A 181 2.02 2.43 -8.02
CA TYR A 181 0.85 2.52 -7.14
C TYR A 181 1.24 2.35 -5.68
N THR A 182 1.66 1.17 -5.24
CA THR A 182 1.94 0.88 -3.82
C THR A 182 3.13 1.69 -3.28
N PHE A 183 4.23 1.77 -4.04
CA PHE A 183 5.41 2.53 -3.63
C PHE A 183 5.12 4.03 -3.58
N VAL A 184 4.45 4.58 -4.60
CA VAL A 184 4.03 5.99 -4.65
C VAL A 184 3.04 6.33 -3.53
N TYR A 185 2.11 5.41 -3.21
CA TYR A 185 1.26 5.55 -2.03
C TYR A 185 2.09 5.66 -0.75
N GLY A 186 3.11 4.80 -0.59
CA GLY A 186 4.07 4.90 0.50
C GLY A 186 4.79 6.26 0.57
N LEU A 187 5.20 6.84 -0.58
CA LEU A 187 5.76 8.21 -0.63
C LEU A 187 4.78 9.25 -0.07
N SER A 188 3.50 9.15 -0.41
CA SER A 188 2.48 10.07 0.11
C SER A 188 2.30 9.96 1.63
N LEU A 189 2.34 8.74 2.18
CA LEU A 189 2.28 8.50 3.62
C LEU A 189 3.49 9.10 4.35
N LEU A 190 4.71 8.93 3.79
CA LEU A 190 5.92 9.57 4.32
C LEU A 190 5.81 11.10 4.28
N PHE A 191 5.29 11.64 3.19
CA PHE A 191 5.06 13.07 3.05
C PHE A 191 4.12 13.60 4.14
N TYR A 192 2.96 12.96 4.37
CA TYR A 192 2.04 13.33 5.44
C TYR A 192 2.69 13.22 6.82
N GLY A 193 3.41 12.13 7.08
CA GLY A 193 4.15 11.96 8.33
C GLY A 193 5.18 13.07 8.58
N LEU A 194 5.94 13.47 7.55
CA LEU A 194 6.89 14.58 7.65
C LEU A 194 6.23 15.94 7.86
N LEU A 195 5.07 16.21 7.23
CA LEU A 195 4.30 17.43 7.49
C LEU A 195 3.88 17.53 8.95
N ILE A 196 3.31 16.44 9.51
CA ILE A 196 2.94 16.37 10.92
C ILE A 196 4.18 16.56 11.80
N SER A 197 5.23 15.79 11.52
CA SER A 197 6.48 15.81 12.27
C SER A 197 7.15 17.19 12.29
N ALA A 198 7.12 17.92 11.15
CA ALA A 198 7.63 19.28 11.05
C ALA A 198 6.80 20.29 11.87
N GLY A 199 5.48 20.06 11.97
CA GLY A 199 4.58 20.86 12.80
C GLY A 199 4.95 20.83 14.30
N TYR A 200 5.44 19.69 14.79
CA TYR A 200 5.86 19.52 16.21
C TYR A 200 7.35 19.75 16.44
N ALA A 201 8.19 19.87 15.41
CA ALA A 201 9.62 20.06 15.54
C ALA A 201 10.00 21.54 15.72
N LYS A 202 11.18 21.78 16.30
CA LYS A 202 11.77 23.12 16.49
C LYS A 202 13.20 23.17 15.96
N GLY A 203 13.68 24.36 15.65
CA GLY A 203 15.07 24.63 15.27
C GLY A 203 15.53 23.80 14.05
N LYS A 204 16.79 23.38 14.02
CA LYS A 204 17.41 22.64 12.90
C LYS A 204 16.64 21.39 12.50
N LYS A 205 16.05 20.67 13.45
CA LYS A 205 15.23 19.47 13.17
C LYS A 205 13.98 19.81 12.33
N ARG A 206 13.34 20.96 12.60
CA ARG A 206 12.21 21.44 11.80
C ARG A 206 12.64 21.75 10.37
N THR A 207 13.74 22.47 10.21
CA THR A 207 14.26 22.83 8.88
C THR A 207 14.56 21.59 8.03
N VAL A 208 15.26 20.61 8.59
CA VAL A 208 15.55 19.34 7.89
C VAL A 208 14.26 18.63 7.46
N ARG A 209 13.27 18.52 8.36
CA ARG A 209 11.99 17.88 8.03
C ARG A 209 11.21 18.64 6.94
N LEU A 210 11.24 19.97 6.97
CA LEU A 210 10.61 20.80 5.94
C LEU A 210 11.27 20.61 4.57
N ILE A 211 12.60 20.53 4.50
CA ILE A 211 13.33 20.25 3.26
C ILE A 211 12.96 18.86 2.74
N MET A 212 13.02 17.83 3.61
CA MET A 212 12.63 16.47 3.22
C MET A 212 11.17 16.41 2.75
N ALA A 213 10.25 17.06 3.47
CA ALA A 213 8.86 17.16 3.07
C ALA A 213 8.69 17.89 1.73
N SER A 214 9.49 18.92 1.43
CA SER A 214 9.44 19.62 0.16
C SER A 214 9.86 18.73 -1.01
N VAL A 215 10.92 17.95 -0.85
CA VAL A 215 11.33 16.97 -1.85
C VAL A 215 10.26 15.89 -2.04
N LEU A 216 9.76 15.28 -0.94
CA LEU A 216 8.72 14.26 -1.03
C LEU A 216 7.39 14.81 -1.57
N GLY A 217 7.05 16.05 -1.26
CA GLY A 217 5.86 16.71 -1.81
C GLY A 217 5.93 16.81 -3.33
N PHE A 218 7.08 17.25 -3.87
CA PHE A 218 7.32 17.28 -5.31
C PHE A 218 7.25 15.88 -5.92
N LEU A 219 7.92 14.89 -5.33
CA LEU A 219 7.89 13.51 -5.82
C LEU A 219 6.49 12.88 -5.75
N THR A 220 5.73 13.12 -4.68
CA THR A 220 4.36 12.63 -4.55
C THR A 220 3.44 13.22 -5.62
N ALA A 221 3.60 14.48 -5.96
CA ALA A 221 2.86 15.15 -7.02
C ALA A 221 3.13 14.55 -8.41
N GLY A 222 4.35 14.05 -8.66
CA GLY A 222 4.71 13.35 -9.90
C GLY A 222 4.42 11.84 -9.88
N GLY A 223 3.76 11.34 -8.86
CA GLY A 223 3.37 9.92 -8.73
C GLY A 223 2.21 9.53 -9.65
N ASN A 224 1.21 8.84 -9.11
CA ASN A 224 0.00 8.54 -9.86
C ASN A 224 -1.12 9.55 -9.57
N GLN A 225 -2.08 9.66 -10.48
CA GLN A 225 -3.16 10.64 -10.42
C GLN A 225 -4.07 10.46 -9.18
N MET A 226 -4.22 9.23 -8.66
CA MET A 226 -5.05 8.94 -7.50
C MET A 226 -4.44 9.52 -6.21
N THR A 227 -3.16 9.24 -5.95
CA THR A 227 -2.42 9.81 -4.80
C THR A 227 -2.23 11.32 -4.93
N MET A 228 -2.03 11.81 -6.13
CA MET A 228 -1.88 13.24 -6.42
C MET A 228 -3.16 14.02 -6.06
N LEU A 229 -4.32 13.57 -6.55
CA LEU A 229 -5.61 14.20 -6.25
C LEU A 229 -5.93 14.15 -4.75
N ASN A 230 -5.75 12.99 -4.14
CA ASN A 230 -6.02 12.80 -2.72
C ASN A 230 -5.14 13.69 -1.85
N THR A 231 -3.85 13.78 -2.19
CA THR A 231 -2.91 14.67 -1.48
C THR A 231 -3.30 16.14 -1.67
N ALA A 232 -3.72 16.54 -2.86
CA ALA A 232 -4.20 17.93 -3.11
C ALA A 232 -5.41 18.24 -2.19
N ILE A 233 -6.39 17.36 -2.09
CA ILE A 233 -7.57 17.54 -1.21
C ILE A 233 -7.13 17.68 0.26
N VAL A 234 -6.27 16.79 0.76
CA VAL A 234 -5.76 16.83 2.15
C VAL A 234 -5.05 18.16 2.42
N LEU A 235 -4.18 18.62 1.51
CA LEU A 235 -3.45 19.88 1.67
C LEU A 235 -4.36 21.09 1.61
N LEU A 236 -5.36 21.10 0.75
CA LEU A 236 -6.35 22.20 0.68
C LEU A 236 -7.17 22.27 1.97
N VAL A 237 -7.60 21.12 2.53
CA VAL A 237 -8.30 21.08 3.83
C VAL A 237 -7.37 21.57 4.94
N MET A 238 -6.09 21.17 4.92
CA MET A 238 -5.10 21.65 5.89
C MET A 238 -4.93 23.17 5.84
N ILE A 239 -4.80 23.75 4.65
CA ILE A 239 -4.77 25.20 4.43
C ILE A 239 -6.05 25.85 4.97
N GLY A 240 -7.23 25.30 4.66
CA GLY A 240 -8.51 25.78 5.15
C GLY A 240 -8.57 25.81 6.69
N ILE A 241 -8.11 24.76 7.36
CA ILE A 241 -8.05 24.68 8.82
C ILE A 241 -7.07 25.72 9.40
N MET A 242 -5.89 25.89 8.78
CA MET A 242 -4.89 26.89 9.20
C MET A 242 -5.47 28.32 9.09
N THR A 243 -6.18 28.59 8.01
CA THR A 243 -6.87 29.87 7.78
C THR A 243 -7.97 30.12 8.80
N TYR A 244 -8.86 29.15 8.99
CA TYR A 244 -9.96 29.24 9.94
C TYR A 244 -9.50 29.48 11.38
N ARG A 245 -8.44 28.76 11.80
CA ARG A 245 -7.85 28.89 13.13
C ARG A 245 -6.93 30.10 13.29
N LYS A 246 -6.69 30.88 12.26
CA LYS A 246 -5.75 32.04 12.22
C LYS A 246 -4.34 31.68 12.72
N LYS A 247 -3.89 30.45 12.49
CA LYS A 247 -2.58 29.93 12.98
C LYS A 247 -1.48 29.97 11.94
N TRP A 248 -1.55 30.90 11.00
CA TRP A 248 -0.58 31.04 9.90
C TRP A 248 0.86 31.22 10.40
N GLN A 249 1.06 32.08 11.39
CA GLN A 249 2.41 32.40 11.89
C GLN A 249 3.11 31.18 12.50
N GLU A 250 2.37 30.29 13.15
CA GLU A 250 2.92 29.07 13.75
C GLU A 250 3.34 28.04 12.67
N HIS A 251 2.68 28.08 11.50
CA HIS A 251 2.79 27.05 10.48
C HIS A 251 3.34 27.54 9.13
N LEU A 252 3.82 28.81 9.03
CA LEU A 252 4.38 29.39 7.79
C LEU A 252 5.39 28.48 7.08
N GLY A 253 6.25 27.78 7.84
CA GLY A 253 7.22 26.86 7.26
C GLY A 253 6.61 25.70 6.49
N LEU A 254 5.36 25.29 6.79
CA LEU A 254 4.66 24.22 6.06
C LEU A 254 4.22 24.67 4.66
N LEU A 255 4.15 25.96 4.39
CA LEU A 255 3.84 26.48 3.06
C LEU A 255 4.89 26.08 2.02
N LEU A 256 6.15 25.87 2.42
CA LEU A 256 7.20 25.43 1.51
C LEU A 256 6.91 24.02 0.94
N PRO A 257 6.75 22.93 1.75
CA PRO A 257 6.41 21.64 1.20
C PRO A 257 5.03 21.57 0.53
N ILE A 258 4.07 22.36 0.97
CA ILE A 258 2.77 22.50 0.29
C ILE A 258 2.96 23.15 -1.08
N GLY A 259 3.74 24.23 -1.17
CA GLY A 259 4.02 24.93 -2.43
C GLY A 259 4.77 24.05 -3.42
N THR A 260 5.79 23.30 -2.97
CA THR A 260 6.53 22.37 -3.84
C THR A 260 5.64 21.24 -4.38
N PHE A 261 4.70 20.73 -3.55
CA PHE A 261 3.70 19.77 -4.02
C PHE A 261 2.82 20.40 -5.13
N PHE A 262 2.28 21.60 -4.93
CA PHE A 262 1.41 22.21 -5.93
C PHE A 262 2.16 22.63 -7.20
N VAL A 263 3.45 22.99 -7.13
CA VAL A 263 4.30 23.18 -8.31
C VAL A 263 4.40 21.87 -9.09
N GLY A 264 4.73 20.77 -8.42
CA GLY A 264 4.77 19.45 -9.05
C GLY A 264 3.41 19.00 -9.58
N PHE A 265 2.32 19.29 -8.86
CA PHE A 265 0.94 19.01 -9.28
C PHE A 265 0.61 19.70 -10.60
N VAL A 266 0.87 21.01 -10.69
CA VAL A 266 0.66 21.76 -11.93
C VAL A 266 1.49 21.18 -13.06
N LEU A 267 2.79 20.91 -12.82
CA LEU A 267 3.67 20.29 -13.79
C LEU A 267 3.13 18.95 -14.31
N ALA A 268 2.60 18.10 -13.42
CA ALA A 268 2.02 16.82 -13.81
C ALA A 268 0.73 16.97 -14.62
N VAL A 269 -0.14 17.92 -14.25
CA VAL A 269 -1.45 18.11 -14.91
C VAL A 269 -1.32 18.73 -16.30
N ILE A 270 -0.42 19.71 -16.50
CA ILE A 270 -0.26 20.40 -17.79
C ILE A 270 0.53 19.63 -18.83
N ALA A 271 1.02 18.42 -18.49
CA ALA A 271 1.83 17.60 -19.38
C ALA A 271 1.10 17.32 -20.70
N PRO A 272 1.71 17.61 -21.88
CA PRO A 272 1.11 17.32 -23.18
C PRO A 272 0.74 15.84 -23.36
N GLY A 273 1.55 14.93 -22.81
CA GLY A 273 1.31 13.48 -22.86
C GLY A 273 -0.04 13.05 -22.28
N ASN A 274 -0.58 13.77 -21.29
CA ASN A 274 -1.91 13.49 -20.76
C ASN A 274 -3.01 13.64 -21.81
N PHE A 275 -2.89 14.62 -22.69
CA PHE A 275 -3.85 14.86 -23.76
C PHE A 275 -3.72 13.83 -24.89
N VAL A 276 -2.50 13.40 -25.20
CA VAL A 276 -2.25 12.29 -26.14
C VAL A 276 -2.92 11.01 -25.64
N ARG A 277 -2.69 10.67 -24.38
CA ARG A 277 -3.28 9.49 -23.76
C ARG A 277 -4.81 9.56 -23.66
N ALA A 278 -5.37 10.73 -23.34
CA ALA A 278 -6.82 10.92 -23.27
C ALA A 278 -7.50 10.72 -24.62
N GLY A 279 -6.82 10.98 -25.76
CA GLY A 279 -7.32 10.69 -27.10
C GLY A 279 -7.39 9.19 -27.43
N ALA A 280 -6.64 8.35 -26.73
CA ALA A 280 -6.60 6.89 -26.94
C ALA A 280 -7.55 6.10 -26.03
N ALA A 281 -8.14 6.70 -25.00
CA ALA A 281 -8.99 6.03 -24.03
C ALA A 281 -10.39 6.67 -23.96
N GLN A 282 -11.42 5.84 -23.76
CA GLN A 282 -12.79 6.32 -23.55
C GLN A 282 -13.09 6.36 -22.03
N GLY A 283 -12.81 7.50 -21.41
CA GLY A 283 -13.14 7.77 -20.02
C GLY A 283 -14.59 8.23 -19.80
N MET A 284 -14.98 8.39 -18.55
CA MET A 284 -16.28 8.94 -18.17
C MET A 284 -16.27 10.47 -18.19
N ASN A 285 -17.43 11.08 -18.41
CA ASN A 285 -17.62 12.50 -18.12
C ASN A 285 -17.27 12.79 -16.65
N PRO A 286 -16.62 13.95 -16.34
CA PRO A 286 -16.17 14.27 -14.97
C PRO A 286 -17.25 14.17 -13.90
N ILE A 287 -18.46 14.66 -14.16
CA ILE A 287 -19.57 14.61 -13.20
C ILE A 287 -20.00 13.15 -12.98
N LYS A 288 -20.10 12.36 -14.06
CA LYS A 288 -20.42 10.93 -13.97
C LYS A 288 -19.34 10.18 -13.19
N ALA A 289 -18.05 10.46 -13.46
CA ALA A 289 -16.94 9.83 -12.75
C ALA A 289 -17.00 10.10 -11.24
N ILE A 290 -17.33 11.33 -10.79
CA ILE A 290 -17.50 11.68 -9.38
C ILE A 290 -18.70 10.92 -8.78
N LEU A 291 -19.85 10.90 -9.43
CA LEU A 291 -21.04 10.21 -8.91
C LEU A 291 -20.83 8.69 -8.83
N VAL A 292 -20.22 8.10 -9.88
CA VAL A 292 -19.88 6.68 -9.89
C VAL A 292 -18.81 6.35 -8.84
N SER A 293 -17.85 7.25 -8.57
CA SER A 293 -16.85 7.04 -7.52
C SER A 293 -17.46 7.04 -6.12
N LEU A 294 -18.46 7.87 -5.86
CA LEU A 294 -19.19 7.85 -4.60
C LEU A 294 -19.95 6.51 -4.42
N TYR A 295 -20.70 6.09 -5.41
CA TYR A 295 -21.41 4.80 -5.36
C TYR A 295 -20.44 3.62 -5.28
N GLY A 296 -19.45 3.55 -6.18
CA GLY A 296 -18.50 2.45 -6.25
C GLY A 296 -17.64 2.29 -4.99
N CYS A 297 -17.38 3.38 -4.27
CA CYS A 297 -16.72 3.28 -2.96
C CYS A 297 -17.55 2.51 -1.92
N LEU A 298 -18.87 2.68 -1.90
CA LEU A 298 -19.76 1.94 -1.01
C LEU A 298 -19.88 0.48 -1.45
N ASP A 299 -20.06 0.25 -2.73
CA ASP A 299 -20.16 -1.07 -3.35
C ASP A 299 -18.92 -1.92 -3.01
N LEU A 300 -17.74 -1.41 -3.35
CA LEU A 300 -16.46 -2.08 -3.03
C LEU A 300 -16.24 -2.26 -1.52
N ALA A 301 -16.64 -1.29 -0.70
CA ALA A 301 -16.48 -1.40 0.75
C ALA A 301 -17.33 -2.54 1.33
N VAL A 302 -18.54 -2.77 0.81
CA VAL A 302 -19.44 -3.84 1.28
C VAL A 302 -19.05 -5.20 0.70
N ASP A 303 -18.84 -5.26 -0.61
CA ASP A 303 -18.72 -6.53 -1.32
C ASP A 303 -17.28 -7.08 -1.34
N GLU A 304 -16.25 -6.20 -1.40
CA GLU A 304 -14.88 -6.62 -1.62
C GLU A 304 -13.95 -6.37 -0.42
N TRP A 305 -14.06 -5.18 0.22
CA TRP A 305 -13.02 -4.77 1.18
C TRP A 305 -13.31 -5.20 2.61
N THR A 306 -14.59 -5.37 2.98
CA THR A 306 -14.98 -5.66 4.37
C THR A 306 -15.01 -7.17 4.63
N SER A 307 -13.84 -7.77 4.75
CA SER A 307 -13.70 -9.18 5.14
C SER A 307 -13.84 -9.38 6.66
N TRP A 308 -14.21 -10.59 7.10
CA TRP A 308 -14.35 -10.91 8.53
C TRP A 308 -13.06 -10.66 9.35
N PRO A 309 -11.82 -10.95 8.86
CA PRO A 309 -10.61 -10.65 9.63
C PRO A 309 -10.42 -9.14 9.82
N LEU A 310 -10.73 -8.33 8.79
CA LEU A 310 -10.71 -6.88 8.89
C LEU A 310 -11.64 -6.40 10.01
N ILE A 311 -12.89 -6.88 10.03
CA ILE A 311 -13.87 -6.50 11.06
C ILE A 311 -13.32 -6.82 12.45
N VAL A 312 -12.83 -8.04 12.67
CA VAL A 312 -12.32 -8.47 13.97
C VAL A 312 -11.10 -7.66 14.40
N MET A 313 -10.15 -7.38 13.47
CA MET A 313 -8.98 -6.56 13.78
C MET A 313 -9.35 -5.11 14.09
N VAL A 314 -10.34 -4.54 13.40
CA VAL A 314 -10.88 -3.20 13.69
C VAL A 314 -11.55 -3.17 15.07
N ILE A 315 -12.33 -4.20 15.44
CA ILE A 315 -12.91 -4.34 16.80
C ILE A 315 -11.80 -4.41 17.85
N ALA A 316 -10.70 -5.14 17.58
CA ALA A 316 -9.55 -5.20 18.48
C ALA A 316 -8.84 -3.85 18.67
N MET A 317 -8.94 -2.93 17.71
CA MET A 317 -8.37 -1.57 17.85
C MET A 317 -9.21 -0.69 18.77
N VAL A 318 -10.53 -0.94 18.97
CA VAL A 318 -11.42 -0.10 19.78
C VAL A 318 -10.91 0.09 21.20
N PRO A 319 -10.58 -0.96 22.00
CA PRO A 319 -10.05 -0.77 23.36
C PRO A 319 -8.71 -0.02 23.38
N LEU A 320 -7.89 -0.18 22.33
CA LEU A 320 -6.62 0.53 22.21
C LEU A 320 -6.84 2.03 21.97
N PHE A 321 -7.76 2.39 21.07
CA PHE A 321 -8.14 3.78 20.83
C PHE A 321 -8.85 4.42 22.04
N TRP A 322 -9.66 3.62 22.76
CA TRP A 322 -10.28 4.08 24.00
C TRP A 322 -9.23 4.52 25.02
N HIS A 323 -8.20 3.69 25.23
CA HIS A 323 -7.11 4.01 26.15
C HIS A 323 -6.29 5.25 25.69
N ILE A 324 -6.06 5.42 24.39
CA ILE A 324 -5.43 6.62 23.85
C ILE A 324 -6.29 7.85 24.13
N ALA A 325 -7.59 7.77 23.86
CA ALA A 325 -8.51 8.87 24.02
C ALA A 325 -8.63 9.33 25.47
N GLU A 326 -8.59 8.40 26.42
CA GLU A 326 -8.62 8.70 27.85
C GLU A 326 -7.50 9.66 28.28
N LYS A 327 -6.28 9.46 27.74
CA LYS A 327 -5.08 10.23 28.05
C LYS A 327 -4.86 11.45 27.14
N SER A 328 -5.54 11.50 26.00
CA SER A 328 -5.37 12.56 25.01
C SER A 328 -6.11 13.83 25.39
N ASP A 329 -5.50 14.99 25.15
CA ASP A 329 -6.16 16.31 25.28
C ASP A 329 -7.01 16.63 24.04
N PHE A 330 -7.00 15.77 23.03
CA PHE A 330 -7.76 16.00 21.79
C PHE A 330 -9.26 15.84 22.02
N THR A 331 -10.05 16.76 21.48
CA THR A 331 -11.49 16.88 21.84
C THR A 331 -12.42 16.04 20.95
N PHE A 332 -11.96 15.46 19.87
CA PHE A 332 -12.73 14.63 18.93
C PHE A 332 -14.09 15.22 18.52
N ARG A 333 -14.11 16.53 18.19
CA ARG A 333 -15.36 17.23 17.80
C ARG A 333 -15.79 16.83 16.39
N TYR A 334 -17.11 16.82 16.15
CA TYR A 334 -17.71 16.61 14.83
C TYR A 334 -17.36 15.26 14.16
N PRO A 335 -17.59 14.10 14.82
CA PRO A 335 -17.22 12.79 14.28
C PRO A 335 -17.87 12.50 12.92
N VAL A 336 -19.12 12.91 12.71
CA VAL A 336 -19.82 12.72 11.42
C VAL A 336 -19.10 13.42 10.27
N VAL A 337 -18.59 14.65 10.49
CA VAL A 337 -17.84 15.39 9.46
C VAL A 337 -16.54 14.67 9.10
N VAL A 338 -15.85 14.09 10.10
CA VAL A 338 -14.61 13.33 9.88
C VAL A 338 -14.88 12.05 9.08
N VAL A 339 -15.95 11.33 9.40
CA VAL A 339 -16.35 10.11 8.66
C VAL A 339 -16.74 10.45 7.22
N LEU A 340 -17.55 11.47 7.01
CA LEU A 340 -17.93 11.92 5.67
C LEU A 340 -16.72 12.40 4.85
N PHE A 341 -15.79 13.10 5.49
CA PHE A 341 -14.54 13.48 4.84
C PHE A 341 -13.67 12.27 4.48
N GLY A 342 -13.54 11.31 5.39
CA GLY A 342 -12.84 10.05 5.12
C GLY A 342 -13.46 9.28 3.95
N TYR A 343 -14.78 9.13 3.95
CA TYR A 343 -15.51 8.53 2.83
C TYR A 343 -15.25 9.29 1.51
N GLY A 344 -15.32 10.62 1.54
CA GLY A 344 -15.00 11.45 0.38
C GLY A 344 -13.56 11.30 -0.13
N LEU A 345 -12.58 11.10 0.78
CA LEU A 345 -11.18 10.85 0.39
C LEU A 345 -11.00 9.50 -0.32
N VAL A 346 -11.61 8.43 0.19
CA VAL A 346 -11.54 7.12 -0.48
C VAL A 346 -12.24 7.19 -1.82
N SER A 347 -13.45 7.78 -1.88
CA SER A 347 -14.20 7.95 -3.13
C SER A 347 -13.43 8.79 -4.16
N ALA A 348 -12.74 9.86 -3.75
CA ALA A 348 -11.97 10.71 -4.65
C ALA A 348 -10.83 9.94 -5.35
N MET A 349 -10.29 8.88 -4.76
CA MET A 349 -9.28 8.05 -5.41
C MET A 349 -9.83 7.24 -6.59
N LEU A 350 -11.13 6.92 -6.61
CA LEU A 350 -11.76 6.23 -7.73
C LEU A 350 -12.00 7.16 -8.93
N THR A 351 -12.07 8.47 -8.71
CA THR A 351 -12.41 9.44 -9.76
C THR A 351 -11.40 9.47 -10.93
N PRO A 352 -10.07 9.51 -10.72
CA PRO A 352 -9.11 9.55 -11.82
C PRO A 352 -9.18 8.34 -12.77
N PRO A 353 -9.20 7.06 -12.32
CA PRO A 353 -9.31 5.92 -13.23
C PRO A 353 -10.66 5.89 -13.96
N LEU A 354 -11.78 6.22 -13.31
CA LEU A 354 -13.09 6.31 -13.94
C LEU A 354 -13.14 7.41 -15.01
N PHE A 355 -12.53 8.57 -14.71
CA PHE A 355 -12.42 9.67 -15.65
C PHE A 355 -11.52 9.34 -16.85
N ALA A 356 -10.36 8.70 -16.60
CA ALA A 356 -9.36 8.47 -17.64
C ALA A 356 -9.62 7.18 -18.45
N LEU A 357 -10.10 6.11 -17.81
CA LEU A 357 -10.19 4.77 -18.39
C LEU A 357 -11.65 4.23 -18.47
N GLY A 358 -12.58 4.86 -17.75
CA GLY A 358 -13.97 4.42 -17.68
C GLY A 358 -14.22 3.22 -16.76
N ASN A 359 -13.18 2.62 -16.19
CA ASN A 359 -13.24 1.50 -15.26
C ASN A 359 -12.19 1.59 -14.15
N MET A 360 -12.23 0.66 -13.20
CA MET A 360 -11.34 0.58 -12.05
C MET A 360 -10.89 -0.87 -11.77
N GLU A 361 -10.95 -1.74 -12.76
CA GLU A 361 -10.79 -3.20 -12.61
C GLU A 361 -9.34 -3.64 -12.36
N ALA A 362 -8.34 -2.83 -12.75
CA ALA A 362 -6.94 -3.19 -12.58
C ALA A 362 -6.59 -3.44 -11.11
N GLY A 363 -5.94 -4.58 -10.82
CA GLY A 363 -5.62 -5.03 -9.47
C GLY A 363 -4.80 -4.02 -8.67
N ARG A 364 -3.85 -3.32 -9.29
CA ARG A 364 -3.06 -2.23 -8.68
C ARG A 364 -3.90 -1.03 -8.22
N ILE A 365 -4.97 -0.71 -8.97
CA ILE A 365 -5.92 0.35 -8.60
C ILE A 365 -6.70 -0.08 -7.37
N GLN A 366 -7.29 -1.27 -7.43
CA GLN A 366 -8.07 -1.85 -6.34
C GLN A 366 -7.24 -2.00 -5.05
N ALA A 367 -5.98 -2.47 -5.16
CA ALA A 367 -5.09 -2.60 -4.01
C ALA A 367 -4.84 -1.25 -3.32
N MET A 368 -4.57 -0.20 -4.09
CA MET A 368 -4.32 1.12 -3.52
C MET A 368 -5.57 1.72 -2.87
N LEU A 369 -6.75 1.48 -3.45
CA LEU A 369 -8.03 1.86 -2.85
C LEU A 369 -8.25 1.14 -1.52
N PHE A 370 -7.98 -0.16 -1.47
CA PHE A 370 -8.04 -0.95 -0.24
C PHE A 370 -7.09 -0.41 0.84
N PHE A 371 -5.84 -0.08 0.50
CA PHE A 371 -4.89 0.49 1.46
C PHE A 371 -5.39 1.81 2.04
N MET A 372 -5.95 2.67 1.19
CA MET A 372 -6.53 3.93 1.65
C MET A 372 -7.78 3.71 2.49
N TYR A 373 -8.64 2.77 2.11
CA TYR A 373 -9.81 2.38 2.89
C TYR A 373 -9.43 1.92 4.29
N VAL A 374 -8.46 1.01 4.42
CA VAL A 374 -7.98 0.50 5.73
C VAL A 374 -7.44 1.64 6.59
N LEU A 375 -6.63 2.54 6.04
CA LEU A 375 -6.10 3.69 6.77
C LEU A 375 -7.21 4.62 7.25
N VAL A 376 -8.12 5.00 6.35
CA VAL A 376 -9.23 5.92 6.67
C VAL A 376 -10.20 5.29 7.66
N LEU A 377 -10.57 4.01 7.47
CA LEU A 377 -11.42 3.27 8.39
C LEU A 377 -10.82 3.26 9.80
N THR A 378 -9.52 2.95 9.91
CA THR A 378 -8.80 2.95 11.19
C THR A 378 -8.86 4.32 11.86
N LEU A 379 -8.59 5.39 11.12
CA LEU A 379 -8.63 6.76 11.66
C LEU A 379 -10.05 7.18 12.05
N CYS A 380 -11.07 6.81 11.27
CA CYS A 380 -12.47 7.07 11.60
C CYS A 380 -12.92 6.33 12.85
N VAL A 381 -12.57 5.04 12.98
CA VAL A 381 -12.87 4.24 14.18
C VAL A 381 -12.19 4.83 15.41
N GLY A 382 -10.90 5.20 15.29
CA GLY A 382 -10.19 5.88 16.36
C GLY A 382 -10.83 7.20 16.76
N TYR A 383 -11.28 7.98 15.79
CA TYR A 383 -11.94 9.26 16.03
C TYR A 383 -13.31 9.11 16.71
N ILE A 384 -14.14 8.16 16.23
CA ILE A 384 -15.47 7.85 16.82
C ILE A 384 -15.29 7.32 18.23
N THR A 385 -14.35 6.40 18.45
CA THR A 385 -14.04 5.85 19.78
C THR A 385 -13.60 6.95 20.73
N GLY A 386 -12.73 7.87 20.27
CA GLY A 386 -12.29 9.01 21.06
C GLY A 386 -13.43 9.96 21.40
N TRP A 387 -14.33 10.23 20.47
CA TRP A 387 -15.53 11.03 20.71
C TRP A 387 -16.44 10.36 21.74
N ALA A 388 -16.69 9.07 21.61
CA ALA A 388 -17.53 8.32 22.55
C ALA A 388 -16.94 8.32 23.96
N GLN A 389 -15.63 8.11 24.10
CA GLN A 389 -14.93 8.17 25.37
C GLN A 389 -15.08 9.55 26.02
N LYS A 390 -14.82 10.64 25.28
CA LYS A 390 -14.93 12.01 25.82
C LYS A 390 -16.36 12.41 26.19
N LYS A 391 -17.36 11.87 25.49
CA LYS A 391 -18.77 12.19 25.73
C LYS A 391 -19.36 11.44 26.92
N TYR A 392 -19.04 10.15 27.04
CA TYR A 392 -19.73 9.27 28.00
C TYR A 392 -18.92 9.01 29.28
N HIS A 393 -17.63 9.31 29.33
CA HIS A 393 -16.75 9.14 30.50
C HIS A 393 -17.03 7.89 31.36
N PRO A 394 -17.18 6.69 30.78
CA PRO A 394 -17.47 5.50 31.56
C PRO A 394 -16.33 5.16 32.52
N CYS A 395 -16.67 4.51 33.65
CA CYS A 395 -15.77 4.19 34.75
C CYS A 395 -14.54 3.37 34.27
N SER A 396 -13.33 3.79 34.64
CA SER A 396 -12.07 3.24 34.12
C SER A 396 -11.88 1.72 34.37
N GLU A 397 -12.26 1.20 35.54
CA GLU A 397 -12.07 -0.22 35.89
C GLU A 397 -12.93 -1.20 35.07
N ILE A 398 -14.15 -0.82 34.73
CA ILE A 398 -15.06 -1.66 33.91
C ILE A 398 -14.50 -1.71 32.48
N ASN A 399 -13.98 -0.58 32.00
CA ASN A 399 -13.45 -0.47 30.65
C ASN A 399 -12.17 -1.26 30.44
N GLU A 400 -11.26 -1.29 31.41
CA GLU A 400 -10.00 -2.05 31.32
C GLU A 400 -10.29 -3.56 31.22
N LYS A 401 -11.18 -4.09 32.08
CA LYS A 401 -11.56 -5.50 32.03
C LYS A 401 -12.28 -5.87 30.72
N ALA A 402 -13.24 -5.05 30.29
CA ALA A 402 -13.95 -5.26 29.04
C ALA A 402 -13.01 -5.21 27.83
N GLY A 403 -12.06 -4.27 27.82
CA GLY A 403 -11.05 -4.17 26.76
C GLY A 403 -10.16 -5.40 26.65
N ILE A 404 -9.72 -5.96 27.77
CA ILE A 404 -8.92 -7.21 27.79
C ILE A 404 -9.72 -8.40 27.25
N TRP A 405 -10.98 -8.56 27.66
CA TRP A 405 -11.84 -9.63 27.15
C TRP A 405 -12.14 -9.47 25.67
N CYS A 406 -12.34 -8.23 25.20
CA CYS A 406 -12.50 -7.92 23.80
C CYS A 406 -11.26 -8.35 22.99
N LEU A 407 -10.05 -7.97 23.42
CA LEU A 407 -8.81 -8.33 22.75
C LEU A 407 -8.62 -9.85 22.71
N LEU A 408 -8.83 -10.54 23.84
CA LEU A 408 -8.73 -12.00 23.91
C LEU A 408 -9.72 -12.70 22.98
N GLY A 409 -10.99 -12.23 22.99
CA GLY A 409 -12.02 -12.75 22.10
C GLY A 409 -11.66 -12.54 20.63
N CYS A 410 -11.20 -11.34 20.27
CA CYS A 410 -10.74 -11.06 18.91
C CYS A 410 -9.55 -11.94 18.50
N PHE A 411 -8.54 -12.12 19.34
CA PHE A 411 -7.40 -12.98 19.03
C PHE A 411 -7.78 -14.46 18.92
N ALA A 412 -8.64 -14.95 19.80
CA ALA A 412 -9.15 -16.32 19.70
C ALA A 412 -9.95 -16.50 18.40
N PHE A 413 -10.82 -15.54 18.07
CA PHE A 413 -11.62 -15.59 16.86
C PHE A 413 -10.73 -15.51 15.59
N LEU A 414 -9.72 -14.64 15.58
CA LEU A 414 -8.75 -14.56 14.48
C LEU A 414 -7.99 -15.88 14.31
N LEU A 415 -7.52 -16.49 15.40
CA LEU A 415 -6.77 -17.75 15.34
C LEU A 415 -7.63 -18.89 14.80
N PHE A 416 -8.78 -19.16 15.43
CA PHE A 416 -9.65 -20.27 15.03
C PHE A 416 -10.34 -20.00 13.69
N GLY A 417 -10.80 -18.77 13.47
CA GLY A 417 -11.42 -18.37 12.19
C GLY A 417 -10.45 -18.48 11.04
N SER A 418 -9.19 -18.04 11.19
CA SER A 418 -8.18 -18.18 10.15
C SER A 418 -7.85 -19.64 9.84
N LEU A 419 -7.76 -20.51 10.85
CA LEU A 419 -7.57 -21.94 10.63
C LEU A 419 -8.72 -22.55 9.83
N ILE A 420 -9.98 -22.22 10.19
CA ILE A 420 -11.17 -22.72 9.50
C ILE A 420 -11.23 -22.19 8.06
N THR A 421 -10.85 -20.93 7.83
CA THR A 421 -10.89 -20.31 6.51
C THR A 421 -9.80 -20.85 5.58
N VAL A 422 -8.56 -21.01 6.08
CA VAL A 422 -7.42 -21.40 5.24
C VAL A 422 -7.47 -22.88 4.82
N ILE A 423 -8.16 -23.75 5.57
CA ILE A 423 -8.29 -25.17 5.19
C ILE A 423 -9.01 -25.31 3.83
N PRO A 424 -10.23 -24.74 3.59
CA PRO A 424 -10.89 -24.78 2.27
C PRO A 424 -10.31 -23.77 1.28
N GLU A 425 -9.75 -22.66 1.73
CA GLU A 425 -9.27 -21.56 0.88
C GLU A 425 -7.82 -21.18 1.19
N PRO A 426 -6.83 -21.98 0.76
CA PRO A 426 -5.42 -21.75 1.09
C PRO A 426 -4.88 -20.40 0.62
N HIS A 427 -5.45 -19.84 -0.44
CA HIS A 427 -5.08 -18.54 -1.01
C HIS A 427 -5.80 -17.33 -0.36
N TYR A 428 -6.56 -17.55 0.73
CA TYR A 428 -7.33 -16.48 1.38
C TYR A 428 -6.44 -15.32 1.88
N TYR A 429 -5.35 -15.61 2.59
CA TYR A 429 -4.37 -14.59 3.02
C TYR A 429 -3.17 -14.55 2.07
N SER A 430 -2.53 -13.38 1.94
CA SER A 430 -1.32 -13.25 1.13
C SER A 430 -0.21 -14.20 1.56
N ALA A 431 0.03 -14.35 2.88
CA ALA A 431 1.06 -15.25 3.40
C ALA A 431 0.74 -16.73 3.16
N THR A 432 -0.52 -17.14 3.32
CA THR A 432 -0.92 -18.53 3.08
C THR A 432 -0.94 -18.87 1.60
N SER A 433 -1.27 -17.91 0.72
CA SER A 433 -1.13 -18.04 -0.72
C SER A 433 0.33 -18.32 -1.12
N ALA A 434 1.26 -17.48 -0.66
CA ALA A 434 2.68 -17.69 -0.89
C ALA A 434 3.18 -19.06 -0.35
N MET A 435 2.74 -19.44 0.85
CA MET A 435 3.14 -20.72 1.46
C MET A 435 2.59 -21.91 0.67
N THR A 436 1.36 -21.83 0.17
CA THR A 436 0.73 -22.88 -0.65
C THR A 436 1.52 -23.11 -1.93
N ASP A 437 1.84 -22.03 -2.68
CA ASP A 437 2.59 -22.12 -3.94
C ASP A 437 4.05 -22.58 -3.71
N LEU A 438 4.62 -22.30 -2.53
CA LEU A 438 5.94 -22.83 -2.16
C LEU A 438 5.89 -24.32 -1.81
N LEU A 439 4.85 -24.78 -1.10
CA LEU A 439 4.76 -26.17 -0.60
C LEU A 439 4.28 -27.14 -1.67
N ASN A 440 3.36 -26.73 -2.55
CA ASN A 440 2.90 -27.57 -3.67
C ASN A 440 3.89 -27.61 -4.83
N GLY A 441 4.89 -26.72 -4.82
CA GLY A 441 5.96 -26.67 -5.82
C GLY A 441 5.66 -25.81 -7.06
N SER A 442 4.45 -25.26 -7.22
CA SER A 442 4.06 -24.45 -8.40
C SER A 442 4.97 -23.24 -8.61
N ALA A 443 5.35 -22.54 -7.53
CA ALA A 443 6.32 -21.44 -7.62
C ALA A 443 7.70 -21.91 -8.12
N GLY A 444 8.12 -23.12 -7.76
CA GLY A 444 9.39 -23.72 -8.20
C GLY A 444 9.39 -24.06 -9.67
N VAL A 445 8.29 -24.66 -10.17
CA VAL A 445 8.08 -24.99 -11.60
C VAL A 445 8.07 -23.71 -12.42
N TYR A 446 7.23 -22.73 -12.06
CA TYR A 446 7.19 -21.43 -12.73
C TYR A 446 8.57 -20.75 -12.80
N GLY A 447 9.30 -20.74 -11.68
CA GLY A 447 10.64 -20.15 -11.64
C GLY A 447 11.69 -20.93 -12.47
N ALA A 448 11.53 -22.23 -12.66
CA ALA A 448 12.39 -23.02 -13.54
C ALA A 448 12.09 -22.74 -15.02
N GLU A 449 10.83 -22.65 -15.40
CA GLU A 449 10.39 -22.30 -16.75
C GLU A 449 10.83 -20.88 -17.11
N GLN A 450 10.69 -19.93 -16.21
CA GLN A 450 11.20 -18.55 -16.41
C GLN A 450 12.71 -18.49 -16.61
N ARG A 451 13.50 -19.25 -15.84
CA ARG A 451 14.95 -19.35 -16.05
C ARG A 451 15.28 -19.92 -17.43
N GLY A 452 14.61 -21.01 -17.81
CA GLY A 452 14.81 -21.59 -19.14
C GLY A 452 14.51 -20.61 -20.27
N ARG A 453 13.43 -19.83 -20.16
CA ARG A 453 13.14 -18.76 -21.13
C ARG A 453 14.21 -17.66 -21.13
N THR A 454 14.68 -17.24 -19.96
CA THR A 454 15.74 -16.23 -19.83
C THR A 454 17.04 -16.70 -20.48
N GLU A 455 17.40 -17.99 -20.33
CA GLU A 455 18.58 -18.59 -21.00
C GLU A 455 18.42 -18.55 -22.51
N LEU A 456 17.23 -18.86 -23.06
CA LEU A 456 16.95 -18.73 -24.49
C LEU A 456 17.05 -17.28 -24.99
N TYR A 457 16.58 -16.29 -24.20
CA TYR A 457 16.67 -14.87 -24.56
C TYR A 457 18.12 -14.34 -24.59
N HIS A 458 19.03 -14.95 -23.85
CA HIS A 458 20.46 -14.62 -23.86
C HIS A 458 21.26 -15.40 -24.90
N ASP A 459 20.68 -16.42 -25.54
CA ASP A 459 21.35 -17.21 -26.59
C ASP A 459 21.45 -16.42 -27.90
N ARG A 460 22.61 -15.85 -28.15
CA ARG A 460 22.90 -15.04 -29.34
C ARG A 460 23.04 -15.86 -30.65
N SER A 461 22.84 -17.17 -30.59
CA SER A 461 22.87 -18.02 -31.80
C SER A 461 21.55 -17.96 -32.58
N ASN A 462 20.47 -17.47 -31.98
CA ASN A 462 19.16 -17.38 -32.59
C ASN A 462 18.46 -16.08 -32.16
N ASP A 463 18.13 -15.21 -33.11
CA ASP A 463 17.42 -13.95 -32.86
C ASP A 463 15.88 -14.10 -32.86
N MET A 464 15.37 -15.30 -33.27
CA MET A 464 13.95 -15.66 -33.24
C MET A 464 13.72 -16.73 -32.18
N VAL A 465 13.08 -16.38 -31.09
CA VAL A 465 12.89 -17.28 -29.95
C VAL A 465 11.45 -17.69 -29.80
N GLU A 466 11.21 -19.01 -29.81
CA GLU A 466 9.93 -19.62 -29.51
C GLU A 466 9.97 -20.30 -28.14
N VAL A 467 9.02 -19.98 -27.26
CA VAL A 467 8.93 -20.55 -25.91
C VAL A 467 7.60 -21.28 -25.72
N ASP A 468 7.60 -22.26 -24.83
CA ASP A 468 6.36 -22.94 -24.41
C ASP A 468 5.54 -22.05 -23.45
N ASP A 469 4.21 -22.22 -23.40
CA ASP A 469 3.37 -21.59 -22.35
C ASP A 469 3.75 -22.14 -20.98
N PHE A 470 3.49 -21.37 -19.92
CA PHE A 470 3.75 -21.81 -18.54
C PHE A 470 2.79 -22.93 -18.14
N SER A 471 3.37 -24.01 -17.60
CA SER A 471 2.57 -25.11 -17.03
C SER A 471 1.94 -24.75 -15.69
N GLU A 472 2.59 -23.85 -14.93
CA GLU A 472 2.11 -23.36 -13.64
C GLU A 472 2.08 -21.82 -13.64
N LYS A 473 0.97 -21.24 -13.14
CA LYS A 473 0.75 -19.78 -13.08
C LYS A 473 0.37 -19.34 -11.66
N PRO A 474 1.34 -19.31 -10.70
CA PRO A 474 1.08 -18.94 -9.31
C PRO A 474 0.48 -17.54 -9.19
N SER A 475 -0.60 -17.37 -8.43
CA SER A 475 -1.39 -16.13 -8.36
C SER A 475 -0.61 -14.92 -7.85
N LEU A 476 0.44 -15.13 -7.07
CA LEU A 476 1.30 -14.04 -6.59
C LEU A 476 2.41 -13.64 -7.55
N LEU A 477 2.82 -14.53 -8.47
CA LEU A 477 3.98 -14.34 -9.32
C LEU A 477 3.61 -14.06 -10.78
N PHE A 478 2.54 -14.69 -11.26
CA PHE A 478 2.13 -14.56 -12.65
C PHE A 478 1.20 -13.36 -12.83
N PHE A 479 1.63 -12.38 -13.61
CA PHE A 479 0.80 -11.25 -14.00
C PHE A 479 0.27 -11.41 -15.43
N SER A 480 1.15 -11.52 -16.41
CA SER A 480 0.81 -11.75 -17.82
C SER A 480 1.99 -12.37 -18.55
N ASP A 481 1.75 -12.88 -19.74
CA ASP A 481 2.76 -13.47 -20.61
C ASP A 481 2.78 -12.77 -21.97
N ILE A 482 3.79 -13.12 -22.80
CA ILE A 482 3.84 -12.87 -24.24
C ILE A 482 2.74 -13.72 -24.92
N THR A 483 2.52 -13.50 -26.21
CA THR A 483 1.48 -14.19 -26.98
C THR A 483 2.09 -14.93 -28.18
N ALA A 484 1.25 -15.66 -28.92
CA ALA A 484 1.64 -16.28 -30.20
C ALA A 484 1.66 -15.26 -31.37
N ASP A 485 1.29 -14.00 -31.16
CA ASP A 485 1.36 -12.92 -32.16
C ASP A 485 2.64 -12.10 -31.95
N GLU A 486 3.58 -12.22 -32.88
CA GLU A 486 4.81 -11.46 -32.88
C GLU A 486 4.62 -9.93 -32.82
N ASN A 487 3.46 -9.46 -33.27
CA ASN A 487 3.11 -8.05 -33.30
C ASN A 487 2.55 -7.53 -31.99
N ASP A 488 2.23 -8.42 -31.04
CA ASP A 488 1.80 -8.01 -29.70
C ASP A 488 2.83 -7.12 -29.02
N TRP A 489 2.37 -6.13 -28.26
CA TRP A 489 3.23 -5.16 -27.59
C TRP A 489 4.09 -5.78 -26.51
N THR A 490 3.62 -6.87 -25.86
CA THR A 490 4.38 -7.61 -24.84
C THR A 490 5.55 -8.34 -25.47
N ASN A 491 5.33 -9.02 -26.61
CA ASN A 491 6.34 -9.71 -27.38
C ASN A 491 7.43 -8.73 -27.86
N LYS A 492 7.03 -7.58 -28.45
CA LYS A 492 7.94 -6.50 -28.86
C LYS A 492 8.70 -5.91 -27.66
N GLY A 493 8.11 -5.88 -26.47
CA GLY A 493 8.75 -5.43 -25.24
C GLY A 493 9.92 -6.33 -24.86
N VAL A 494 9.69 -7.66 -24.81
CA VAL A 494 10.73 -8.66 -24.50
C VAL A 494 11.83 -8.66 -25.58
N ALA A 495 11.46 -8.71 -26.86
CA ALA A 495 12.39 -8.70 -27.97
C ALA A 495 13.33 -7.48 -27.90
N ARG A 496 12.77 -6.27 -27.68
CA ARG A 496 13.58 -5.05 -27.54
C ARG A 496 14.49 -5.07 -26.31
N PHE A 497 14.03 -5.67 -25.20
CA PHE A 497 14.82 -5.72 -23.96
C PHE A 497 16.07 -6.56 -24.12
N TYR A 498 15.95 -7.74 -24.76
CA TYR A 498 17.04 -8.69 -24.97
C TYR A 498 17.75 -8.52 -26.33
N ASP A 499 17.38 -7.52 -27.14
CA ASP A 499 17.96 -7.28 -28.48
C ASP A 499 17.76 -8.47 -29.43
N LEU A 500 16.52 -8.99 -29.46
CA LEU A 500 16.07 -10.09 -30.32
C LEU A 500 15.19 -9.56 -31.45
N GLU A 501 15.09 -10.30 -32.56
CA GLU A 501 14.18 -9.96 -33.68
C GLU A 501 12.75 -10.26 -33.30
N THR A 502 12.47 -11.48 -32.83
CA THR A 502 11.12 -11.91 -32.40
C THR A 502 11.17 -12.85 -31.21
N VAL A 503 10.11 -12.75 -30.38
CA VAL A 503 9.84 -13.69 -29.29
C VAL A 503 8.36 -14.03 -29.33
N VAL A 504 7.98 -15.33 -29.35
CA VAL A 504 6.60 -15.78 -29.39
C VAL A 504 6.38 -17.03 -28.54
N ILE A 505 5.14 -17.25 -28.10
CA ILE A 505 4.72 -18.56 -27.58
C ILE A 505 4.47 -19.49 -28.76
N LYS A 506 4.97 -20.73 -28.68
CA LYS A 506 4.66 -21.78 -29.64
C LYS A 506 3.13 -21.94 -29.75
N LYS A 507 2.64 -22.07 -30.98
CA LYS A 507 1.24 -22.43 -31.22
C LYS A 507 1.07 -23.92 -30.90
N ASP A 508 0.10 -24.23 -30.07
CA ASP A 508 -0.35 -25.62 -29.93
C ASP A 508 -0.81 -26.11 -31.30
N GLU A 509 -0.20 -27.22 -31.77
CA GLU A 509 -0.57 -27.87 -33.03
C GLU A 509 -1.96 -28.52 -32.96
#